data_03b6e99592f168c1f42e825a47703464
#
_entry.id   03b6e99592f168c1f42e825a47703464
#
_cell.length_a   1.000
_cell.length_b   1.000
_cell.length_c   1.000
_cell.angle_alpha   90.00
_cell.angle_beta   90.00
_cell.angle_gamma   90.00
#
_symmetry.space_group_name_H-M   'P 1'
#
loop_
_entity.id
_entity.type
_entity.pdbx_description
1 polymer ?
#
loop_
_entity_poly.entity_id
_entity_poly.type
_entity_poly.pdbx_seq_one_letter_code
_entity_poly.pdbx_strand_id
1 'polypeptide(L)'
;ANKRRVKEVMPILQKYTTWIEEKCKQDNGLYSAPAIASTMFNSPRSKTHYPVDFNSALAIHALYMSALGDILNDKDLSFQYKRMYFSLKTRINSYMWNGETGFYHDLDAKENQLPQKTIAGFWPLLAEIPNEDKADLLISHLSNPATFGTEHPFPTLSADDKKFSPNGEGFRGSVYPTFNFMIIK
;
A
#
# COMPACT_ATOMS: atom_id res chain seq x y z
N ALA A 1 9.24 17.09 17.55
CA ALA A 1 8.00 16.40 17.99
C ALA A 1 7.85 16.54 19.50
N ASN A 2 6.61 16.65 20.00
CA ASN A 2 6.34 16.73 21.44
C ASN A 2 6.50 15.35 22.09
N LYS A 3 7.64 15.13 22.74
CA LYS A 3 7.99 13.85 23.38
C LYS A 3 6.95 13.39 24.42
N ARG A 4 6.32 14.32 25.15
CA ARG A 4 5.24 13.99 26.10
C ARG A 4 4.06 13.34 25.39
N ARG A 5 3.61 13.96 24.28
CA ARG A 5 2.50 13.44 23.47
C ARG A 5 2.81 12.06 22.88
N VAL A 6 4.05 11.87 22.43
CA VAL A 6 4.50 10.56 21.90
C VAL A 6 4.40 9.49 22.98
N LYS A 7 4.85 9.77 24.23
CA LYS A 7 4.71 8.84 25.36
C LYS A 7 3.26 8.45 25.65
N GLU A 8 2.33 9.40 25.54
CA GLU A 8 0.91 9.18 25.81
C GLU A 8 0.25 8.29 24.76
N VAL A 9 0.59 8.45 23.47
CA VAL A 9 -0.05 7.70 22.36
C VAL A 9 0.63 6.38 22.03
N MET A 10 1.91 6.22 22.34
CA MET A 10 2.70 5.03 21.98
C MET A 10 2.07 3.72 22.44
N PRO A 11 1.59 3.56 23.68
CA PRO A 11 0.96 2.30 24.12
C PRO A 11 -0.29 1.94 23.31
N ILE A 12 -1.05 2.94 22.84
CA ILE A 12 -2.25 2.75 22.03
C ILE A 12 -1.86 2.24 20.64
N LEU A 13 -0.83 2.85 20.02
CA LEU A 13 -0.32 2.45 18.72
C LEU A 13 0.28 1.03 18.77
N GLN A 14 1.02 0.70 19.83
CA GLN A 14 1.55 -0.64 20.03
C GLN A 14 0.43 -1.68 20.17
N LYS A 15 -0.61 -1.38 20.96
CA LYS A 15 -1.77 -2.26 21.10
C LYS A 15 -2.48 -2.49 19.77
N TYR A 16 -2.62 -1.46 18.95
CA TYR A 16 -3.15 -1.57 17.60
C TYR A 16 -2.28 -2.46 16.72
N THR A 17 -0.95 -2.27 16.73
CA THR A 17 -0.03 -3.11 15.97
C THR A 17 -0.13 -4.58 16.39
N THR A 18 -0.15 -4.86 17.69
CA THR A 18 -0.29 -6.22 18.21
C THR A 18 -1.58 -6.87 17.71
N TRP A 19 -2.69 -6.13 17.75
CA TRP A 19 -3.97 -6.64 17.25
C TRP A 19 -3.92 -6.96 15.74
N ILE A 20 -3.29 -6.10 14.93
CA ILE A 20 -3.10 -6.35 13.49
C ILE A 20 -2.20 -7.59 13.27
N GLU A 21 -1.11 -7.73 14.02
CA GLU A 21 -0.21 -8.88 13.95
C GLU A 21 -0.94 -10.19 14.25
N GLU A 22 -1.78 -10.20 15.28
CA GLU A 22 -2.55 -11.38 15.70
C GLU A 22 -3.70 -11.75 14.76
N LYS A 23 -4.34 -10.76 14.13
CA LYS A 23 -5.58 -10.98 13.36
C LYS A 23 -5.38 -11.03 11.85
N CYS A 24 -4.38 -10.33 11.33
CA CYS A 24 -4.23 -10.14 9.89
C CYS A 24 -2.97 -10.79 9.31
N LYS A 25 -1.91 -10.98 10.10
CA LYS A 25 -0.65 -11.55 9.62
C LYS A 25 -0.81 -13.03 9.25
N GLN A 26 -0.23 -13.39 8.11
CA GLN A 26 -0.25 -14.75 7.58
C GLN A 26 1.15 -15.36 7.59
N ASP A 27 1.25 -16.67 7.34
CA ASP A 27 2.51 -17.44 7.41
C ASP A 27 3.57 -16.93 6.42
N ASN A 28 3.14 -16.41 5.25
CA ASN A 28 4.03 -15.76 4.29
C ASN A 28 4.55 -14.38 4.78
N GLY A 29 4.06 -13.89 5.92
CA GLY A 29 4.41 -12.64 6.56
C GLY A 29 3.81 -11.38 5.92
N LEU A 30 2.90 -11.54 4.95
CA LEU A 30 2.00 -10.49 4.50
C LEU A 30 0.75 -10.46 5.39
N TYR A 31 -0.04 -9.39 5.23
CA TYR A 31 -1.26 -9.19 6.02
C TYR A 31 -2.48 -9.31 5.12
N SER A 32 -3.40 -10.18 5.51
CA SER A 32 -4.68 -10.34 4.83
C SER A 32 -5.71 -9.33 5.36
N ALA A 33 -6.54 -8.84 4.46
CA ALA A 33 -7.71 -8.04 4.80
C ALA A 33 -8.78 -8.22 3.72
N PRO A 34 -10.07 -8.16 4.06
CA PRO A 34 -11.11 -8.14 3.03
C PRO A 34 -10.97 -6.88 2.17
N ALA A 35 -11.24 -6.98 0.86
CA ALA A 35 -11.10 -5.88 -0.08
C ALA A 35 -11.88 -4.62 0.34
N ILE A 36 -13.00 -4.79 1.03
CA ILE A 36 -13.81 -3.68 1.55
C ILE A 36 -13.06 -2.85 2.62
N ALA A 37 -12.05 -3.42 3.27
CA ALA A 37 -11.24 -2.69 4.25
C ALA A 37 -10.42 -1.55 3.61
N SER A 38 -10.17 -1.61 2.30
CA SER A 38 -9.49 -0.55 1.55
C SER A 38 -10.42 0.59 1.12
N THR A 39 -11.69 0.57 1.50
CA THR A 39 -12.73 1.54 1.10
C THR A 39 -13.10 1.56 -0.38
N MET A 40 -12.38 0.86 -1.24
CA MET A 40 -12.63 0.80 -2.69
C MET A 40 -13.73 -0.24 -3.04
N PHE A 41 -14.94 -0.02 -2.55
CA PHE A 41 -16.03 -1.00 -2.48
C PHE A 41 -16.52 -1.56 -3.82
N ASN A 42 -16.48 -0.80 -4.93
CA ASN A 42 -16.87 -1.27 -6.27
C ASN A 42 -15.68 -1.46 -7.22
N SER A 43 -14.46 -1.40 -6.71
CA SER A 43 -13.26 -1.75 -7.45
C SER A 43 -13.28 -3.25 -7.80
N PRO A 44 -12.70 -3.68 -8.93
CA PRO A 44 -12.62 -5.09 -9.31
C PRO A 44 -11.62 -5.90 -8.48
N ARG A 45 -11.62 -5.70 -7.17
CA ARG A 45 -10.74 -6.32 -6.16
C ARG A 45 -11.43 -7.43 -5.35
N SER A 46 -12.56 -7.98 -5.83
CA SER A 46 -13.36 -8.95 -5.06
C SER A 46 -12.62 -10.25 -4.68
N LYS A 47 -11.55 -10.59 -5.38
CA LYS A 47 -10.70 -11.76 -5.08
C LYS A 47 -9.48 -11.42 -4.25
N THR A 48 -9.27 -10.15 -3.92
CA THR A 48 -8.12 -9.70 -3.13
C THR A 48 -8.18 -10.29 -1.74
N HIS A 49 -7.10 -10.97 -1.35
CA HIS A 49 -6.87 -11.48 -0.01
C HIS A 49 -5.73 -10.73 0.69
N TYR A 50 -4.68 -10.41 -0.08
CA TYR A 50 -3.57 -9.57 0.38
C TYR A 50 -3.58 -8.25 -0.40
N PRO A 51 -4.19 -7.19 0.16
CA PRO A 51 -4.23 -5.89 -0.49
C PRO A 51 -2.86 -5.20 -0.44
N VAL A 52 -2.40 -4.69 -1.58
CA VAL A 52 -1.10 -4.01 -1.67
C VAL A 52 -1.07 -2.70 -0.88
N ASP A 53 -2.16 -1.94 -0.90
CA ASP A 53 -2.32 -0.72 -0.12
C ASP A 53 -2.28 -0.97 1.39
N PHE A 54 -2.97 -2.00 1.88
CA PHE A 54 -2.97 -2.35 3.29
C PHE A 54 -1.57 -2.75 3.79
N ASN A 55 -0.88 -3.62 3.03
CA ASN A 55 0.48 -4.04 3.36
C ASN A 55 1.48 -2.86 3.29
N SER A 56 1.33 -1.96 2.31
CA SER A 56 2.14 -0.74 2.21
C SER A 56 1.86 0.23 3.36
N ALA A 57 0.60 0.40 3.76
CA ALA A 57 0.23 1.23 4.91
C ALA A 57 0.85 0.71 6.21
N LEU A 58 0.93 -0.61 6.38
CA LEU A 58 1.61 -1.21 7.53
C LEU A 58 3.13 -1.01 7.48
N ALA A 59 3.74 -0.99 6.30
CA ALA A 59 5.15 -0.62 6.15
C ALA A 59 5.38 0.85 6.54
N ILE A 60 4.53 1.78 6.10
CA ILE A 60 4.56 3.19 6.51
C ILE A 60 4.37 3.32 8.04
N HIS A 61 3.40 2.59 8.59
CA HIS A 61 3.18 2.55 10.03
C HIS A 61 4.46 2.11 10.78
N ALA A 62 5.12 1.07 10.31
CA ALA A 62 6.36 0.58 10.92
C ALA A 62 7.50 1.62 10.85
N LEU A 63 7.64 2.35 9.73
CA LEU A 63 8.60 3.46 9.62
C LEU A 63 8.35 4.53 10.67
N TYR A 64 7.10 4.99 10.80
CA TYR A 64 6.76 6.02 11.77
C TYR A 64 6.89 5.55 13.22
N MET A 65 6.52 4.29 13.51
CA MET A 65 6.71 3.70 14.84
C MET A 65 8.20 3.63 15.22
N SER A 66 9.07 3.27 14.26
CA SER A 66 10.52 3.30 14.47
C SER A 66 11.01 4.72 14.80
N ALA A 67 10.59 5.72 14.01
CA ALA A 67 10.95 7.12 14.26
C ALA A 67 10.42 7.64 15.61
N LEU A 68 9.23 7.23 16.03
CA LEU A 68 8.69 7.56 17.34
C LEU A 68 9.48 6.90 18.48
N GLY A 69 9.99 5.67 18.28
CA GLY A 69 10.92 5.01 19.18
C GLY A 69 12.22 5.82 19.37
N ASP A 70 12.77 6.35 18.28
CA ASP A 70 13.96 7.21 18.34
C ASP A 70 13.69 8.52 19.10
N ILE A 71 12.52 9.14 18.93
CA ILE A 71 12.11 10.34 19.69
C ILE A 71 12.03 10.02 21.20
N LEU A 72 11.60 8.83 21.55
CA LEU A 72 11.53 8.38 22.95
C LEU A 72 12.89 7.99 23.53
N ASN A 73 13.93 7.85 22.71
CA ASN A 73 15.22 7.22 23.01
C ASN A 73 15.08 5.73 23.38
N ASP A 74 14.06 5.06 22.89
CA ASP A 74 13.81 3.63 23.03
C ASP A 74 14.38 2.89 21.81
N LYS A 75 15.61 2.41 21.93
CA LYS A 75 16.34 1.77 20.83
C LYS A 75 15.74 0.40 20.47
N ASP A 76 15.25 -0.34 21.45
CA ASP A 76 14.66 -1.66 21.22
C ASP A 76 13.37 -1.52 20.43
N LEU A 77 12.52 -0.56 20.81
CA LEU A 77 11.28 -0.23 20.10
C LEU A 77 11.57 0.22 18.66
N SER A 78 12.51 1.15 18.49
CA SER A 78 12.91 1.62 17.14
C SER A 78 13.38 0.46 16.27
N PHE A 79 14.25 -0.40 16.81
CA PHE A 79 14.80 -1.55 16.09
C PHE A 79 13.72 -2.59 15.73
N GLN A 80 12.80 -2.88 16.66
CA GLN A 80 11.68 -3.80 16.42
C GLN A 80 10.86 -3.37 15.19
N TYR A 81 10.44 -2.11 15.14
CA TYR A 81 9.64 -1.60 14.02
C TYR A 81 10.44 -1.45 12.74
N LYS A 82 11.73 -1.16 12.83
CA LYS A 82 12.62 -1.16 11.68
C LYS A 82 12.72 -2.54 11.02
N ARG A 83 12.80 -3.60 11.82
CA ARG A 83 12.75 -4.98 11.32
C ARG A 83 11.41 -5.30 10.66
N MET A 84 10.29 -4.87 11.25
CA MET A 84 8.95 -5.04 10.65
C MET A 84 8.89 -4.37 9.27
N TYR A 85 9.37 -3.13 9.14
CA TYR A 85 9.43 -2.41 7.88
C TYR A 85 10.23 -3.18 6.82
N PHE A 86 11.46 -3.58 7.10
CA PHE A 86 12.30 -4.27 6.13
C PHE A 86 11.73 -5.65 5.76
N SER A 87 11.11 -6.34 6.69
CA SER A 87 10.39 -7.58 6.39
C SER A 87 9.26 -7.34 5.39
N LEU A 88 8.41 -6.34 5.62
CA LEU A 88 7.33 -5.96 4.70
C LEU A 88 7.87 -5.50 3.35
N LYS A 89 8.88 -4.63 3.34
CA LYS A 89 9.53 -4.17 2.10
C LYS A 89 10.00 -5.33 1.23
N THR A 90 10.65 -6.32 1.84
CA THR A 90 11.13 -7.52 1.12
C THR A 90 9.95 -8.31 0.56
N ARG A 91 8.90 -8.56 1.36
CA ARG A 91 7.76 -9.39 0.96
C ARG A 91 6.91 -8.74 -0.11
N ILE A 92 6.60 -7.45 0.03
CA ILE A 92 5.85 -6.70 -0.98
C ILE A 92 6.61 -6.71 -2.32
N ASN A 93 7.93 -6.50 -2.29
CA ASN A 93 8.75 -6.59 -3.50
C ASN A 93 8.81 -7.99 -4.12
N SER A 94 8.77 -9.05 -3.30
CA SER A 94 8.91 -10.43 -3.78
C SER A 94 7.59 -11.00 -4.28
N TYR A 95 6.47 -10.69 -3.64
CA TYR A 95 5.18 -11.29 -3.95
C TYR A 95 4.31 -10.41 -4.86
N MET A 96 4.31 -9.10 -4.64
CA MET A 96 3.36 -8.19 -5.25
C MET A 96 3.89 -7.45 -6.48
N TRP A 97 5.21 -7.33 -6.63
CA TRP A 97 5.81 -6.74 -7.82
C TRP A 97 5.74 -7.68 -9.02
N ASN A 98 5.26 -7.17 -10.15
CA ASN A 98 5.28 -7.86 -11.42
C ASN A 98 6.21 -7.12 -12.40
N GLY A 99 7.31 -7.79 -12.79
CA GLY A 99 8.30 -7.19 -13.69
C GLY A 99 7.82 -7.03 -15.13
N GLU A 100 6.85 -7.83 -15.57
CA GLU A 100 6.29 -7.74 -16.93
C GLU A 100 5.37 -6.54 -17.07
N THR A 101 4.57 -6.27 -16.03
CA THR A 101 3.65 -5.13 -16.02
C THR A 101 4.28 -3.85 -15.48
N GLY A 102 5.44 -3.93 -14.80
CA GLY A 102 6.05 -2.78 -14.11
C GLY A 102 5.16 -2.21 -13.00
N PHE A 103 4.40 -3.07 -12.30
CA PHE A 103 3.37 -2.63 -11.37
C PHE A 103 3.27 -3.55 -10.14
N TYR A 104 2.74 -3.00 -9.03
CA TYR A 104 2.42 -3.78 -7.84
C TYR A 104 0.96 -4.22 -7.86
N HIS A 105 0.73 -5.51 -7.67
CA HIS A 105 -0.58 -6.12 -7.72
C HIS A 105 -1.02 -6.67 -6.36
N ASP A 106 -2.34 -6.68 -6.14
CA ASP A 106 -2.93 -7.46 -5.07
C ASP A 106 -2.73 -8.95 -5.31
N LEU A 107 -2.81 -9.75 -4.22
CA LEU A 107 -2.78 -11.20 -4.33
C LEU A 107 -4.12 -11.81 -3.92
N ASP A 108 -4.44 -12.95 -4.53
CA ASP A 108 -5.53 -13.82 -4.09
C ASP A 108 -5.13 -14.66 -2.85
N ALA A 109 -6.05 -15.50 -2.35
CA ALA A 109 -5.79 -16.37 -1.20
C ALA A 109 -4.75 -17.48 -1.46
N LYS A 110 -4.38 -17.69 -2.73
CA LYS A 110 -3.34 -18.65 -3.15
C LYS A 110 -2.02 -17.93 -3.48
N GLU A 111 -1.90 -16.67 -3.14
CA GLU A 111 -0.74 -15.82 -3.41
C GLU A 111 -0.48 -15.53 -4.90
N ASN A 112 -1.45 -15.79 -5.77
CA ASN A 112 -1.34 -15.39 -7.17
C ASN A 112 -1.63 -13.92 -7.33
N GLN A 113 -0.84 -13.23 -8.16
CA GLN A 113 -1.07 -11.84 -8.51
C GLN A 113 -2.38 -11.68 -9.28
N LEU A 114 -3.20 -10.72 -8.88
CA LEU A 114 -4.42 -10.36 -9.59
C LEU A 114 -4.08 -9.37 -10.73
N PRO A 115 -4.72 -9.50 -11.90
CA PRO A 115 -4.32 -8.73 -13.09
C PRO A 115 -4.69 -7.25 -13.04
N GLN A 116 -5.58 -6.84 -12.12
CA GLN A 116 -6.07 -5.48 -12.05
C GLN A 116 -4.96 -4.52 -11.59
N LYS A 117 -4.75 -3.43 -12.33
CA LYS A 117 -3.94 -2.29 -11.91
C LYS A 117 -4.88 -1.24 -11.32
N THR A 118 -4.85 -1.09 -10.00
CA THR A 118 -5.62 -0.06 -9.30
C THR A 118 -4.68 0.98 -8.71
N ILE A 119 -5.23 2.14 -8.35
CA ILE A 119 -4.46 3.22 -7.71
C ILE A 119 -3.74 2.76 -6.44
N ALA A 120 -4.22 1.69 -5.80
CA ALA A 120 -3.58 1.07 -4.64
C ALA A 120 -2.14 0.59 -4.93
N GLY A 121 -1.84 0.22 -6.18
CA GLY A 121 -0.51 -0.25 -6.58
C GLY A 121 0.58 0.81 -6.54
N PHE A 122 0.24 2.10 -6.33
CA PHE A 122 1.21 3.18 -6.11
C PHE A 122 1.56 3.38 -4.64
N TRP A 123 0.84 2.81 -3.70
CA TRP A 123 1.12 2.95 -2.27
C TRP A 123 2.51 2.47 -1.83
N PRO A 124 3.13 1.49 -2.50
CA PRO A 124 4.52 1.16 -2.23
C PRO A 124 5.51 2.32 -2.39
N LEU A 125 5.22 3.33 -3.25
CA LEU A 125 6.06 4.53 -3.37
C LEU A 125 6.10 5.33 -2.06
N LEU A 126 4.95 5.57 -1.44
CA LEU A 126 4.86 6.25 -0.14
C LEU A 126 5.60 5.52 0.97
N ALA A 127 5.67 4.21 0.87
CA ALA A 127 6.35 3.35 1.84
C ALA A 127 7.85 3.17 1.53
N GLU A 128 8.38 3.84 0.51
CA GLU A 128 9.77 3.73 0.05
C GLU A 128 10.18 2.26 -0.23
N ILE A 129 9.24 1.46 -0.75
CA ILE A 129 9.41 0.02 -0.98
C ILE A 129 10.21 -0.26 -2.26
N PRO A 130 9.88 0.33 -3.44
CA PRO A 130 10.62 0.06 -4.66
C PRO A 130 12.05 0.60 -4.57
N ASN A 131 12.95 -0.02 -5.35
CA ASN A 131 14.20 0.60 -5.73
C ASN A 131 13.96 1.58 -6.90
N GLU A 132 14.98 2.31 -7.32
CA GLU A 132 14.89 3.35 -8.36
C GLU A 132 14.31 2.80 -9.67
N ASP A 133 14.84 1.68 -10.19
CA ASP A 133 14.35 1.06 -11.45
C ASP A 133 12.85 0.71 -11.39
N LYS A 134 12.39 0.15 -10.26
CA LYS A 134 10.97 -0.18 -10.07
C LYS A 134 10.11 1.06 -9.90
N ALA A 135 10.62 2.08 -9.23
CA ALA A 135 9.93 3.36 -9.07
C ALA A 135 9.72 4.03 -10.42
N ASP A 136 10.73 4.07 -11.27
CA ASP A 136 10.65 4.65 -12.62
C ASP A 136 9.61 3.92 -13.49
N LEU A 137 9.62 2.59 -13.48
CA LEU A 137 8.60 1.79 -14.18
C LEU A 137 7.20 2.08 -13.66
N LEU A 138 7.03 2.13 -12.35
CA LEU A 138 5.75 2.41 -11.72
C LEU A 138 5.25 3.83 -12.06
N ILE A 139 6.11 4.83 -11.98
CA ILE A 139 5.81 6.23 -12.30
C ILE A 139 5.46 6.39 -13.78
N SER A 140 6.06 5.61 -14.69
CA SER A 140 5.74 5.66 -16.12
C SER A 140 4.26 5.41 -16.42
N HIS A 141 3.57 4.64 -15.56
CA HIS A 141 2.12 4.45 -15.68
C HIS A 141 1.31 5.73 -15.44
N LEU A 142 1.84 6.69 -14.66
CA LEU A 142 1.14 7.96 -14.38
C LEU A 142 1.10 8.90 -15.60
N SER A 143 2.07 8.78 -16.49
CA SER A 143 2.12 9.55 -17.75
C SER A 143 1.56 8.80 -18.95
N ASN A 144 1.27 7.51 -18.83
CA ASN A 144 0.75 6.69 -19.92
C ASN A 144 -0.78 6.81 -20.02
N PRO A 145 -1.33 7.39 -21.11
CA PRO A 145 -2.77 7.57 -21.28
C PRO A 145 -3.55 6.24 -21.36
N ALA A 146 -2.89 5.13 -21.71
CA ALA A 146 -3.51 3.81 -21.69
C ALA A 146 -3.69 3.24 -20.28
N THR A 147 -3.08 3.84 -19.25
CA THR A 147 -3.19 3.38 -17.86
C THR A 147 -3.74 4.47 -16.94
N PHE A 148 -2.89 5.28 -16.30
CA PHE A 148 -3.32 6.29 -15.32
C PHE A 148 -3.14 7.74 -15.80
N GLY A 149 -2.43 7.97 -16.89
CA GLY A 149 -2.24 9.29 -17.50
C GLY A 149 -3.41 9.72 -18.40
N THR A 150 -4.64 9.46 -18.00
CA THR A 150 -5.87 9.81 -18.74
C THR A 150 -6.13 11.31 -18.74
N GLU A 151 -7.11 11.80 -19.50
CA GLU A 151 -7.53 13.21 -19.52
C GLU A 151 -7.82 13.73 -18.11
N HIS A 152 -8.41 12.89 -17.25
CA HIS A 152 -8.57 13.15 -15.83
C HIS A 152 -7.61 12.24 -15.03
N PRO A 153 -6.39 12.70 -14.77
CA PRO A 153 -5.37 11.90 -14.09
C PRO A 153 -5.70 11.84 -12.58
N PHE A 154 -5.40 10.92 -11.95
CA PHE A 154 -5.06 9.54 -11.93
C PHE A 154 -6.30 8.76 -11.50
N PRO A 155 -6.94 8.00 -12.38
CA PRO A 155 -8.17 7.28 -12.04
C PRO A 155 -7.88 6.14 -11.06
N THR A 156 -8.92 5.73 -10.34
CA THR A 156 -8.81 4.65 -9.35
C THR A 156 -8.56 3.25 -9.94
N LEU A 157 -8.85 3.08 -11.21
CA LEU A 157 -8.59 1.86 -11.99
C LEU A 157 -7.89 2.26 -13.30
N SER A 158 -6.94 1.46 -13.73
CA SER A 158 -6.21 1.66 -14.96
C SER A 158 -7.15 1.64 -16.18
N ALA A 159 -6.93 2.53 -17.14
CA ALA A 159 -7.79 2.68 -18.32
C ALA A 159 -7.78 1.45 -19.26
N ASP A 160 -6.74 0.61 -19.19
CA ASP A 160 -6.65 -0.65 -19.93
C ASP A 160 -7.45 -1.81 -19.29
N ASP A 161 -8.04 -1.61 -18.11
CA ASP A 161 -8.90 -2.64 -17.49
C ASP A 161 -10.29 -2.66 -18.15
N LYS A 162 -10.80 -3.87 -18.43
CA LYS A 162 -12.12 -4.07 -19.05
C LYS A 162 -13.29 -3.50 -18.24
N LYS A 163 -13.08 -3.26 -16.93
CA LYS A 163 -14.09 -2.69 -16.02
C LYS A 163 -13.88 -1.20 -15.78
N PHE A 164 -12.94 -0.58 -16.49
CA PHE A 164 -12.75 0.86 -16.43
C PHE A 164 -14.00 1.59 -16.93
N SER A 165 -14.43 2.60 -16.20
CA SER A 165 -15.55 3.47 -16.56
C SER A 165 -15.03 4.89 -16.81
N PRO A 166 -14.99 5.36 -18.06
CA PRO A 166 -14.51 6.70 -18.38
C PRO A 166 -15.41 7.81 -17.81
N ASN A 167 -16.66 7.51 -17.52
CA ASN A 167 -17.60 8.44 -16.89
C ASN A 167 -17.47 8.48 -15.35
N GLY A 168 -16.56 7.71 -14.77
CA GLY A 168 -16.30 7.68 -13.34
C GLY A 168 -17.43 7.02 -12.55
N GLU A 169 -17.38 5.71 -12.37
CA GLU A 169 -18.31 4.98 -11.50
C GLU A 169 -17.61 4.53 -10.21
N GLY A 170 -17.50 5.44 -9.24
CA GLY A 170 -16.81 5.15 -7.99
C GLY A 170 -15.36 4.71 -8.25
N PHE A 171 -14.95 3.55 -7.71
CA PHE A 171 -13.56 3.06 -7.82
C PHE A 171 -13.28 2.27 -9.12
N ARG A 172 -13.98 2.57 -10.20
CA ARG A 172 -13.75 2.03 -11.54
C ARG A 172 -13.36 3.09 -12.58
N GLY A 173 -12.88 4.25 -12.13
CA GLY A 173 -12.43 5.31 -13.03
C GLY A 173 -12.51 6.71 -12.45
N SER A 174 -13.24 6.92 -11.35
CA SER A 174 -13.27 8.24 -10.70
C SER A 174 -11.90 8.66 -10.20
N VAL A 175 -11.67 9.96 -10.21
CA VAL A 175 -10.49 10.62 -9.68
C VAL A 175 -10.82 11.16 -8.29
N TYR A 176 -10.05 10.74 -7.28
CA TYR A 176 -10.23 11.21 -5.91
C TYR A 176 -9.01 12.03 -5.47
N PRO A 177 -9.18 13.30 -5.06
CA PRO A 177 -8.07 14.16 -4.65
C PRO A 177 -7.20 13.56 -3.53
N THR A 178 -7.81 12.78 -2.63
CA THR A 178 -7.08 12.13 -1.54
C THR A 178 -6.07 11.08 -2.04
N PHE A 179 -6.46 10.26 -3.02
CA PHE A 179 -5.54 9.29 -3.62
C PHE A 179 -4.48 9.97 -4.48
N ASN A 180 -4.88 11.01 -5.23
CA ASN A 180 -3.93 11.76 -6.05
C ASN A 180 -2.89 12.48 -5.20
N PHE A 181 -3.30 13.06 -4.07
CA PHE A 181 -2.36 13.64 -3.11
C PHE A 181 -1.29 12.63 -2.65
N MET A 182 -1.70 11.38 -2.39
CA MET A 182 -0.77 10.34 -1.95
C MET A 182 0.20 9.89 -3.04
N ILE A 183 -0.17 10.03 -4.31
CA ILE A 183 0.70 9.66 -5.44
C ILE A 183 1.71 10.77 -5.74
N ILE A 184 1.31 12.03 -5.60
CA ILE A 184 2.13 13.20 -5.98
C ILE A 184 3.14 13.56 -4.87
N LYS A 185 2.89 13.16 -3.63
CA LYS A 185 3.77 13.45 -2.48
C LYS A 185 5.06 12.66 -2.52
#